data_f4eba948b508c9335715ede168d1aae5
#
_entry.id   f4eba948b508c9335715ede168d1aae5
#
_cell.length_a   1.000
_cell.length_b   1.000
_cell.length_c   1.000
_cell.angle_alpha   90.00
_cell.angle_beta   90.00
_cell.angle_gamma   90.00
#
_symmetry.space_group_name_H-M   'P 1'
#
loop_
_entity.id
_entity.type
_entity.pdbx_description
1 polymer ?
#
loop_
_entity_poly.entity_id
_entity_poly.type
_entity_poly.pdbx_seq_one_letter_code
_entity_poly.pdbx_strand_id
1 'polypeptide(L)'
;MERSEAHVTSGKISGLQVQQPLPRAVSPPRPSPLRKTILVAAIAAGIQFGWALQLSLLTPYVQLLGIPHKWASLIWLCGPVSGMVVQPIVGYYSDRCTSRFGRRRPFIASSVALVATAVVLIGFAADLGHLFGDSLDSEMKPRAIILFVIGFWILDVGNNMLQGPCRAFLADLSGNNQKRVRAANAFFSFFLAVGNVLGCAAGSYSKLHKIFPFTTTKACDIYCANLKSCFFFSIVLLITLTTIALTYVHERPWSPENGNSGDVGNEIEEEEEEAEEAGEPTPVPFFGEVVTALKELKRPMWVLLLVTCLNWIAWFPFLLFDTDWMGREVYGGQSEGDNPGLKKAYNSGVRAGALGLMLNSVVLGFTSLTVEVLARAVGGVKRLWGIVNFLLAICLAMTVLVTKLAESHRRYATVNGADVLLAPPGGIKAGALSIFAVLGIPIAVSYHSLHFFSFAFFVLVRQILVLILR
;
A
#
# COMPACT_ATOMS: atom_id res chain seq x y z
N MET A 1 -76.66 -32.25 54.84
CA MET A 1 -77.71 -31.60 54.09
C MET A 1 -77.09 -30.94 52.90
N GLU A 2 -77.36 -31.52 51.93
CA GLU A 2 -77.90 -31.59 50.57
C GLU A 2 -76.85 -31.17 49.53
N ARG A 3 -76.40 -32.08 48.73
CA ARG A 3 -76.86 -32.62 47.45
C ARG A 3 -77.30 -31.55 46.45
N SER A 4 -76.66 -31.46 45.35
CA SER A 4 -77.12 -31.60 43.97
C SER A 4 -75.97 -31.40 42.98
N GLU A 5 -75.49 -32.37 42.36
CA GLU A 5 -75.68 -32.98 41.03
C GLU A 5 -75.63 -32.03 39.85
N ALA A 6 -74.56 -32.30 39.06
CA ALA A 6 -74.50 -32.59 37.62
C ALA A 6 -74.88 -31.49 36.62
N HIS A 7 -73.98 -31.20 35.72
CA HIS A 7 -74.24 -31.50 34.28
C HIS A 7 -72.97 -31.51 33.47
N VAL A 8 -72.73 -32.61 32.78
CA VAL A 8 -71.72 -32.84 31.76
C VAL A 8 -72.15 -32.14 30.48
N THR A 9 -71.28 -31.38 29.85
CA THR A 9 -71.34 -31.22 28.40
C THR A 9 -69.90 -31.21 27.83
N SER A 10 -69.70 -32.22 27.01
CA SER A 10 -68.66 -32.50 26.09
C SER A 10 -68.42 -31.35 25.07
N GLY A 11 -67.23 -30.86 24.94
CA GLY A 11 -66.83 -29.97 23.88
C GLY A 11 -65.38 -30.24 23.51
N LYS A 12 -65.14 -31.15 22.57
CA LYS A 12 -63.89 -31.33 21.86
C LYS A 12 -63.56 -30.07 21.12
N ILE A 13 -62.39 -29.45 21.37
CA ILE A 13 -61.64 -28.69 20.35
C ILE A 13 -60.15 -29.02 20.53
N SER A 14 -59.67 -29.85 19.65
CA SER A 14 -58.28 -30.08 19.35
C SER A 14 -57.69 -28.82 18.73
N GLY A 15 -56.88 -28.08 19.46
CA GLY A 15 -55.99 -27.05 18.97
C GLY A 15 -54.56 -27.57 19.06
N LEU A 16 -54.09 -28.26 18.05
CA LEU A 16 -52.65 -28.44 17.86
C LEU A 16 -52.06 -27.04 17.62
N GLN A 17 -51.46 -26.46 18.65
CA GLN A 17 -50.49 -25.38 18.48
C GLN A 17 -49.25 -26.01 17.86
N VAL A 18 -49.11 -25.83 16.54
CA VAL A 18 -47.82 -26.00 15.84
C VAL A 18 -46.87 -24.99 16.46
N GLN A 19 -46.02 -25.46 17.38
CA GLN A 19 -44.91 -24.69 17.85
C GLN A 19 -44.03 -24.40 16.60
N GLN A 20 -44.09 -23.17 16.11
CA GLN A 20 -43.08 -22.67 15.15
C GLN A 20 -41.70 -22.89 15.76
N PRO A 21 -40.76 -23.55 15.06
CA PRO A 21 -39.41 -23.69 15.57
C PRO A 21 -38.84 -22.29 15.75
N LEU A 22 -38.43 -21.95 16.97
CA LEU A 22 -37.69 -20.76 17.30
C LEU A 22 -36.58 -20.56 16.26
N PRO A 23 -36.42 -19.36 15.70
CA PRO A 23 -35.33 -19.08 14.76
C PRO A 23 -34.02 -19.48 15.41
N ARG A 24 -33.29 -20.41 14.78
CA ARG A 24 -31.95 -20.81 15.20
C ARG A 24 -31.12 -19.55 15.31
N ALA A 25 -30.74 -19.19 16.54
CA ALA A 25 -29.77 -18.12 16.77
C ALA A 25 -28.57 -18.38 15.89
N VAL A 26 -28.35 -17.49 14.90
CA VAL A 26 -27.18 -17.57 14.01
C VAL A 26 -25.97 -17.37 14.90
N SER A 27 -25.26 -18.46 15.19
CA SER A 27 -24.03 -18.38 15.98
C SER A 27 -23.06 -17.42 15.29
N PRO A 28 -22.44 -16.47 16.00
CA PRO A 28 -21.52 -15.50 15.44
C PRO A 28 -20.42 -16.22 14.63
N PRO A 29 -20.00 -15.67 13.48
CA PRO A 29 -19.04 -16.32 12.59
C PRO A 29 -17.80 -16.73 13.36
N ARG A 30 -17.45 -18.02 13.33
CA ARG A 30 -16.24 -18.54 14.00
C ARG A 30 -15.03 -17.79 13.45
N PRO A 31 -14.22 -17.18 14.33
CA PRO A 31 -13.08 -16.41 13.89
C PRO A 31 -12.09 -17.28 13.11
N SER A 32 -11.58 -16.71 12.02
CA SER A 32 -10.60 -17.40 11.17
C SER A 32 -9.31 -17.68 11.95
N PRO A 33 -8.69 -18.85 11.79
CA PRO A 33 -7.43 -19.15 12.46
C PRO A 33 -6.34 -18.17 12.00
N LEU A 34 -5.45 -17.81 12.92
CA LEU A 34 -4.32 -16.89 12.72
C LEU A 34 -3.53 -17.19 11.42
N ARG A 35 -3.39 -18.48 11.10
CA ARG A 35 -2.74 -18.94 9.87
C ARG A 35 -3.35 -18.34 8.60
N LYS A 36 -4.69 -18.24 8.51
CA LYS A 36 -5.36 -17.64 7.36
C LYS A 36 -5.07 -16.14 7.27
N THR A 37 -5.06 -15.44 8.40
CA THR A 37 -4.67 -14.03 8.49
C THR A 37 -3.24 -13.81 8.00
N ILE A 38 -2.28 -14.66 8.43
CA ILE A 38 -0.88 -14.57 8.02
C ILE A 38 -0.75 -14.80 6.50
N LEU A 39 -1.45 -15.79 5.93
CA LEU A 39 -1.37 -16.08 4.49
C LEU A 39 -1.88 -14.89 3.64
N VAL A 40 -2.97 -14.26 4.02
CA VAL A 40 -3.47 -13.07 3.30
C VAL A 40 -2.56 -11.87 3.53
N ALA A 41 -2.06 -11.66 4.75
CA ALA A 41 -1.12 -10.58 5.06
C ALA A 41 0.19 -10.71 4.28
N ALA A 42 0.64 -11.93 3.97
CA ALA A 42 1.86 -12.17 3.20
C ALA A 42 1.82 -11.60 1.77
N ILE A 43 0.63 -11.39 1.18
CA ILE A 43 0.48 -10.71 -0.13
C ILE A 43 1.15 -9.33 -0.10
N ALA A 44 1.14 -8.66 1.06
CA ALA A 44 1.79 -7.36 1.26
C ALA A 44 3.29 -7.38 0.92
N ALA A 45 3.98 -8.51 1.11
CA ALA A 45 5.39 -8.62 0.73
C ALA A 45 5.59 -8.53 -0.79
N GLY A 46 4.72 -9.14 -1.58
CA GLY A 46 4.76 -9.03 -3.04
C GLY A 46 4.46 -7.60 -3.53
N ILE A 47 3.46 -6.95 -2.93
CA ILE A 47 3.10 -5.55 -3.23
C ILE A 47 4.29 -4.63 -2.95
N GLN A 48 4.86 -4.72 -1.76
CA GLN A 48 5.92 -3.82 -1.34
C GLN A 48 7.25 -4.09 -2.04
N PHE A 49 7.49 -5.33 -2.45
CA PHE A 49 8.65 -5.65 -3.30
C PHE A 49 8.60 -4.84 -4.60
N GLY A 50 7.46 -4.81 -5.28
CA GLY A 50 7.26 -4.00 -6.48
C GLY A 50 7.45 -2.50 -6.22
N TRP A 51 6.89 -1.98 -5.13
CA TRP A 51 7.07 -0.59 -4.71
C TRP A 51 8.54 -0.24 -4.43
N ALA A 52 9.27 -1.10 -3.75
CA ALA A 52 10.70 -0.88 -3.47
C ALA A 52 11.55 -0.82 -4.75
N LEU A 53 11.22 -1.64 -5.75
CA LEU A 53 11.87 -1.56 -7.06
C LEU A 53 11.53 -0.27 -7.81
N GLN A 54 10.28 0.17 -7.75
CA GLN A 54 9.87 1.44 -8.34
C GLN A 54 10.67 2.60 -7.74
N LEU A 55 10.71 2.70 -6.41
CA LEU A 55 11.43 3.77 -5.71
C LEU A 55 12.94 3.75 -5.97
N SER A 56 13.55 2.56 -6.02
CA SER A 56 15.00 2.43 -6.12
C SER A 56 15.56 2.43 -7.55
N LEU A 57 14.81 1.93 -8.53
CA LEU A 57 15.34 1.69 -9.88
C LEU A 57 14.63 2.46 -10.98
N LEU A 58 13.40 2.91 -10.77
CA LEU A 58 12.58 3.44 -11.86
C LEU A 58 13.02 4.84 -12.28
N THR A 59 13.37 5.71 -11.33
CA THR A 59 13.83 7.07 -11.62
C THR A 59 15.09 7.08 -12.52
N PRO A 60 16.15 6.31 -12.23
CA PRO A 60 17.29 6.18 -13.15
C PRO A 60 16.91 5.58 -14.52
N TYR A 61 15.95 4.63 -14.55
CA TYR A 61 15.49 4.03 -15.79
C TYR A 61 14.77 5.05 -16.70
N VAL A 62 13.95 5.89 -16.12
CA VAL A 62 13.25 6.98 -16.83
C VAL A 62 14.24 7.95 -17.47
N GLN A 63 15.33 8.26 -16.77
CA GLN A 63 16.40 9.10 -17.28
C GLN A 63 17.16 8.43 -18.44
N LEU A 64 17.37 7.10 -18.39
CA LEU A 64 17.94 6.32 -19.50
C LEU A 64 17.08 6.33 -20.77
N LEU A 65 15.75 6.50 -20.62
CA LEU A 65 14.83 6.66 -21.74
C LEU A 65 14.87 8.09 -22.35
N GLY A 66 15.60 9.03 -21.70
CA GLY A 66 15.77 10.41 -22.16
C GLY A 66 14.78 11.41 -21.57
N ILE A 67 14.09 11.09 -20.48
CA ILE A 67 13.24 12.07 -19.78
C ILE A 67 14.11 12.93 -18.87
N PRO A 68 14.11 14.27 -19.03
CA PRO A 68 14.83 15.17 -18.14
C PRO A 68 14.38 15.03 -16.69
N HIS A 69 15.30 15.18 -15.74
CA HIS A 69 15.06 15.00 -14.29
C HIS A 69 13.84 15.81 -13.77
N LYS A 70 13.67 17.03 -14.26
CA LYS A 70 12.54 17.90 -13.88
C LYS A 70 11.16 17.33 -14.23
N TRP A 71 11.04 16.49 -15.26
CA TRP A 71 9.79 15.87 -15.67
C TRP A 71 9.57 14.49 -15.00
N ALA A 72 10.64 13.86 -14.54
CA ALA A 72 10.55 12.56 -13.84
C ALA A 72 9.64 12.65 -12.60
N SER A 73 9.65 13.78 -11.89
CA SER A 73 8.80 14.00 -10.71
C SER A 73 7.29 14.02 -11.02
N LEU A 74 6.90 14.44 -12.24
CA LEU A 74 5.48 14.43 -12.65
C LEU A 74 4.93 13.01 -12.86
N ILE A 75 5.78 12.07 -13.24
CA ILE A 75 5.38 10.67 -13.39
C ILE A 75 4.93 10.11 -12.04
N TRP A 76 5.59 10.50 -10.94
CA TRP A 76 5.24 10.07 -9.59
C TRP A 76 3.91 10.63 -9.06
N LEU A 77 3.38 11.70 -9.68
CA LEU A 77 2.06 12.24 -9.32
C LEU A 77 0.93 11.25 -9.63
N CYS A 78 1.18 10.29 -10.52
CA CYS A 78 0.25 9.21 -10.87
C CYS A 78 -0.21 8.43 -9.62
N GLY A 79 0.70 8.09 -8.70
CA GLY A 79 0.40 7.30 -7.50
C GLY A 79 -0.69 7.92 -6.62
N PRO A 80 -0.52 9.15 -6.11
CA PRO A 80 -1.55 9.84 -5.34
C PRO A 80 -2.88 10.00 -6.07
N VAL A 81 -2.85 10.35 -7.38
CA VAL A 81 -4.06 10.54 -8.18
C VAL A 81 -4.81 9.22 -8.36
N SER A 82 -4.11 8.15 -8.76
CA SER A 82 -4.72 6.83 -8.90
C SER A 82 -5.24 6.30 -7.57
N GLY A 83 -4.50 6.50 -6.47
CA GLY A 83 -4.92 6.09 -5.13
C GLY A 83 -6.22 6.76 -4.67
N MET A 84 -6.35 8.06 -4.93
CA MET A 84 -7.53 8.83 -4.55
C MET A 84 -8.79 8.42 -5.33
N VAL A 85 -8.63 7.98 -6.58
CA VAL A 85 -9.75 7.60 -7.44
C VAL A 85 -10.05 6.10 -7.37
N VAL A 86 -9.01 5.26 -7.50
CA VAL A 86 -9.17 3.81 -7.65
C VAL A 86 -9.59 3.14 -6.34
N GLN A 87 -9.01 3.53 -5.20
CA GLN A 87 -9.30 2.87 -3.93
C GLN A 87 -10.77 2.98 -3.51
N PRO A 88 -11.44 4.16 -3.55
CA PRO A 88 -12.86 4.25 -3.25
C PRO A 88 -13.73 3.47 -4.23
N ILE A 89 -13.45 3.56 -5.55
CA ILE A 89 -14.20 2.85 -6.58
C ILE A 89 -14.12 1.34 -6.35
N VAL A 90 -12.92 0.81 -6.20
CA VAL A 90 -12.71 -0.62 -5.97
C VAL A 90 -13.27 -1.07 -4.62
N GLY A 91 -13.17 -0.23 -3.59
CA GLY A 91 -13.83 -0.45 -2.31
C GLY A 91 -15.33 -0.67 -2.48
N TYR A 92 -16.00 0.28 -3.11
CA TYR A 92 -17.43 0.25 -3.38
C TYR A 92 -17.88 -1.02 -4.13
N TYR A 93 -17.24 -1.31 -5.27
CA TYR A 93 -17.61 -2.48 -6.07
C TYR A 93 -17.23 -3.80 -5.40
N SER A 94 -16.11 -3.86 -4.67
CA SER A 94 -15.72 -5.09 -3.98
C SER A 94 -16.59 -5.39 -2.77
N ASP A 95 -17.19 -4.37 -2.13
CA ASP A 95 -18.13 -4.56 -1.03
C ASP A 95 -19.46 -5.18 -1.49
N ARG A 96 -19.89 -4.84 -2.70
CA ARG A 96 -21.18 -5.28 -3.30
C ARG A 96 -21.05 -6.49 -4.24
N CYS A 97 -19.86 -7.05 -4.38
CA CYS A 97 -19.63 -8.15 -5.31
C CYS A 97 -20.30 -9.46 -4.84
N THR A 98 -21.17 -10.01 -5.67
CA THR A 98 -21.91 -11.27 -5.44
C THR A 98 -21.25 -12.48 -6.09
N SER A 99 -19.95 -12.40 -6.44
CA SER A 99 -19.25 -13.48 -7.12
C SER A 99 -19.21 -14.77 -6.30
N ARG A 100 -19.37 -15.91 -7.00
CA ARG A 100 -19.24 -17.26 -6.41
C ARG A 100 -17.83 -17.52 -5.80
N PHE A 101 -16.82 -16.76 -6.21
CA PHE A 101 -15.47 -16.87 -5.68
C PHE A 101 -15.23 -16.08 -4.39
N GLY A 102 -16.22 -15.33 -3.94
CA GLY A 102 -16.14 -14.42 -2.81
C GLY A 102 -16.18 -12.95 -3.24
N ARG A 103 -16.25 -12.06 -2.26
CA ARG A 103 -16.44 -10.63 -2.46
C ARG A 103 -15.13 -9.93 -2.85
N ARG A 104 -14.02 -10.26 -2.17
CA ARG A 104 -12.71 -9.59 -2.33
C ARG A 104 -11.78 -10.32 -3.29
N ARG A 105 -11.84 -11.65 -3.35
CA ARG A 105 -10.91 -12.49 -4.11
C ARG A 105 -10.84 -12.19 -5.61
N PRO A 106 -11.95 -11.92 -6.33
CA PRO A 106 -11.90 -11.58 -7.75
C PRO A 106 -11.10 -10.30 -8.01
N PHE A 107 -11.25 -9.28 -7.14
CA PHE A 107 -10.52 -8.02 -7.25
C PHE A 107 -9.03 -8.20 -6.99
N ILE A 108 -8.66 -9.01 -5.99
CA ILE A 108 -7.26 -9.35 -5.72
C ILE A 108 -6.64 -10.07 -6.93
N ALA A 109 -7.30 -11.06 -7.49
CA ALA A 109 -6.80 -11.82 -8.63
C ALA A 109 -6.65 -10.95 -9.90
N SER A 110 -7.65 -10.12 -10.22
CA SER A 110 -7.60 -9.20 -11.37
C SER A 110 -6.53 -8.12 -11.20
N SER A 111 -6.33 -7.62 -9.98
CA SER A 111 -5.26 -6.66 -9.68
C SER A 111 -3.89 -7.25 -9.92
N VAL A 112 -3.64 -8.49 -9.49
CA VAL A 112 -2.36 -9.18 -9.71
C VAL A 112 -2.09 -9.37 -11.20
N ALA A 113 -3.11 -9.75 -11.99
CA ALA A 113 -2.99 -9.84 -13.45
C ALA A 113 -2.65 -8.48 -14.07
N LEU A 114 -3.30 -7.41 -13.60
CA LEU A 114 -3.05 -6.05 -14.08
C LEU A 114 -1.62 -5.59 -13.75
N VAL A 115 -1.16 -5.81 -12.51
CA VAL A 115 0.22 -5.52 -12.08
C VAL A 115 1.23 -6.30 -12.90
N ALA A 116 1.00 -7.61 -13.14
CA ALA A 116 1.90 -8.44 -13.96
C ALA A 116 2.02 -7.90 -15.39
N THR A 117 0.89 -7.55 -16.01
CA THR A 117 0.86 -6.95 -17.36
C THR A 117 1.62 -5.63 -17.40
N ALA A 118 1.39 -4.76 -16.43
CA ALA A 118 2.05 -3.46 -16.33
C ALA A 118 3.56 -3.59 -16.18
N VAL A 119 4.02 -4.48 -15.32
CA VAL A 119 5.45 -4.71 -15.06
C VAL A 119 6.15 -5.28 -16.30
N VAL A 120 5.50 -6.16 -17.06
CA VAL A 120 6.01 -6.64 -18.36
C VAL A 120 6.12 -5.47 -19.34
N LEU A 121 5.08 -4.63 -19.44
CA LEU A 121 5.10 -3.47 -20.35
C LEU A 121 6.22 -2.49 -20.00
N ILE A 122 6.42 -2.18 -18.71
CA ILE A 122 7.50 -1.30 -18.23
C ILE A 122 8.87 -1.92 -18.51
N GLY A 123 9.04 -3.19 -18.17
CA GLY A 123 10.31 -3.89 -18.35
C GLY A 123 10.76 -3.97 -19.80
N PHE A 124 9.83 -4.14 -20.72
CA PHE A 124 10.09 -4.22 -22.15
C PHE A 124 9.83 -2.91 -22.91
N ALA A 125 9.61 -1.78 -22.22
CA ALA A 125 9.31 -0.51 -22.86
C ALA A 125 10.40 -0.07 -23.86
N ALA A 126 11.69 -0.24 -23.51
CA ALA A 126 12.81 0.08 -24.40
C ALA A 126 12.83 -0.79 -25.65
N ASP A 127 12.56 -2.11 -25.52
CA ASP A 127 12.56 -3.05 -26.65
C ASP A 127 11.36 -2.82 -27.57
N LEU A 128 10.18 -2.60 -26.99
CA LEU A 128 8.97 -2.29 -27.74
C LEU A 128 9.10 -0.93 -28.44
N GLY A 129 9.69 0.08 -27.78
CA GLY A 129 9.96 1.38 -28.39
C GLY A 129 10.88 1.25 -29.61
N HIS A 130 11.92 0.45 -29.50
CA HIS A 130 12.82 0.15 -30.63
C HIS A 130 12.09 -0.61 -31.74
N LEU A 131 11.28 -1.60 -31.42
CA LEU A 131 10.46 -2.33 -32.38
C LEU A 131 9.48 -1.41 -33.14
N PHE A 132 8.94 -0.42 -32.44
CA PHE A 132 8.07 0.61 -33.05
C PHE A 132 8.84 1.71 -33.79
N GLY A 133 10.18 1.66 -33.82
CA GLY A 133 11.04 2.51 -34.64
C GLY A 133 11.77 3.63 -33.90
N ASP A 134 11.97 3.51 -32.58
CA ASP A 134 12.93 4.37 -31.87
C ASP A 134 14.36 3.99 -32.25
N SER A 135 15.20 5.00 -32.56
CA SER A 135 16.61 4.79 -32.86
C SER A 135 17.38 4.41 -31.60
N LEU A 136 18.34 3.50 -31.72
CA LEU A 136 19.22 3.11 -30.62
C LEU A 136 20.16 4.23 -30.19
N ASP A 137 20.57 5.08 -31.15
CA ASP A 137 21.54 6.16 -30.96
C ASP A 137 20.88 7.48 -30.50
N SER A 138 19.55 7.54 -30.46
CA SER A 138 18.83 8.73 -30.01
C SER A 138 18.89 8.87 -28.50
N GLU A 139 19.21 10.07 -27.99
CA GLU A 139 19.17 10.40 -26.58
C GLU A 139 17.74 10.29 -26.00
N MET A 140 16.72 10.66 -26.80
CA MET A 140 15.30 10.57 -26.41
C MET A 140 14.59 9.47 -27.20
N LYS A 141 13.92 8.57 -26.50
CA LYS A 141 13.17 7.43 -27.06
C LYS A 141 11.66 7.62 -26.84
N PRO A 142 10.97 8.44 -27.66
CA PRO A 142 9.61 8.89 -27.36
C PRO A 142 8.58 7.76 -27.29
N ARG A 143 8.72 6.73 -28.13
CA ARG A 143 7.80 5.58 -28.13
C ARG A 143 7.98 4.70 -26.90
N ALA A 144 9.23 4.45 -26.51
CA ALA A 144 9.55 3.77 -25.26
C ALA A 144 9.01 4.54 -24.03
N ILE A 145 9.12 5.88 -24.04
CA ILE A 145 8.58 6.74 -22.97
C ILE A 145 7.06 6.63 -22.87
N ILE A 146 6.35 6.67 -23.99
CA ILE A 146 4.88 6.52 -23.99
C ILE A 146 4.45 5.18 -23.43
N LEU A 147 5.09 4.10 -23.88
CA LEU A 147 4.81 2.73 -23.38
C LEU A 147 5.10 2.60 -21.88
N PHE A 148 6.22 3.20 -21.44
CA PHE A 148 6.58 3.26 -20.03
C PHE A 148 5.53 3.99 -19.21
N VAL A 149 5.10 5.19 -19.61
CA VAL A 149 4.10 5.99 -18.90
C VAL A 149 2.75 5.25 -18.81
N ILE A 150 2.30 4.64 -19.90
CA ILE A 150 1.08 3.81 -19.90
C ILE A 150 1.23 2.63 -18.92
N GLY A 151 2.34 1.91 -18.99
CA GLY A 151 2.64 0.80 -18.09
C GLY A 151 2.67 1.24 -16.63
N PHE A 152 3.23 2.42 -16.34
CA PHE A 152 3.33 2.97 -15.00
C PHE A 152 1.95 3.34 -14.43
N TRP A 153 1.08 3.95 -15.24
CA TRP A 153 -0.31 4.23 -14.85
C TRP A 153 -1.09 2.94 -14.55
N ILE A 154 -0.95 1.92 -15.39
CA ILE A 154 -1.59 0.62 -15.17
C ILE A 154 -1.05 -0.03 -13.89
N LEU A 155 0.25 0.09 -13.63
CA LEU A 155 0.89 -0.44 -12.43
C LEU A 155 0.34 0.21 -11.16
N ASP A 156 0.22 1.53 -11.15
CA ASP A 156 -0.31 2.27 -10.00
C ASP A 156 -1.79 1.97 -9.75
N VAL A 157 -2.60 1.90 -10.81
CA VAL A 157 -4.00 1.45 -10.72
C VAL A 157 -4.07 0.04 -10.15
N GLY A 158 -3.26 -0.90 -10.66
CA GLY A 158 -3.23 -2.27 -10.18
C GLY A 158 -2.80 -2.40 -8.71
N ASN A 159 -1.79 -1.66 -8.30
CA ASN A 159 -1.32 -1.64 -6.90
C ASN A 159 -2.38 -1.08 -5.94
N ASN A 160 -3.05 0.02 -6.30
CA ASN A 160 -4.12 0.60 -5.51
C ASN A 160 -5.35 -0.31 -5.44
N MET A 161 -5.70 -0.94 -6.56
CA MET A 161 -6.76 -1.93 -6.66
C MET A 161 -6.46 -3.19 -5.82
N LEU A 162 -5.19 -3.57 -5.62
CA LEU A 162 -4.78 -4.73 -4.84
C LEU A 162 -4.79 -4.46 -3.34
N GLN A 163 -4.28 -3.30 -2.91
CA GLN A 163 -4.12 -2.98 -1.48
C GLN A 163 -5.44 -2.86 -0.74
N GLY A 164 -6.45 -2.20 -1.32
CA GLY A 164 -7.76 -2.00 -0.70
C GLY A 164 -8.46 -3.32 -0.35
N PRO A 165 -8.76 -4.18 -1.33
CA PRO A 165 -9.39 -5.48 -1.10
C PRO A 165 -8.58 -6.42 -0.22
N CYS A 166 -7.23 -6.42 -0.27
CA CYS A 166 -6.41 -7.21 0.64
C CYS A 166 -6.62 -6.82 2.10
N ARG A 167 -6.65 -5.53 2.41
CA ARG A 167 -6.89 -5.02 3.77
C ARG A 167 -8.32 -5.29 4.23
N ALA A 168 -9.29 -5.07 3.33
CA ALA A 168 -10.69 -5.40 3.61
C ALA A 168 -10.88 -6.89 3.89
N PHE A 169 -10.20 -7.76 3.13
CA PHE A 169 -10.23 -9.20 3.35
C PHE A 169 -9.63 -9.59 4.72
N LEU A 170 -8.56 -8.94 5.15
CA LEU A 170 -7.99 -9.13 6.49
C LEU A 170 -8.96 -8.69 7.60
N ALA A 171 -9.68 -7.59 7.40
CA ALA A 171 -10.70 -7.12 8.32
C ALA A 171 -11.87 -8.11 8.39
N ASP A 172 -12.36 -8.59 7.24
CA ASP A 172 -13.43 -9.59 7.15
C ASP A 172 -13.05 -10.92 7.86
N LEU A 173 -11.77 -11.36 7.74
CA LEU A 173 -11.24 -12.53 8.45
C LEU A 173 -11.11 -12.33 9.96
N SER A 174 -10.94 -11.11 10.41
CA SER A 174 -10.75 -10.76 11.82
C SER A 174 -12.07 -10.66 12.59
N GLY A 175 -13.19 -10.45 11.89
CA GLY A 175 -14.52 -10.22 12.47
C GLY A 175 -14.54 -8.98 13.37
N ASN A 176 -15.51 -8.87 14.28
CA ASN A 176 -15.65 -7.72 15.19
C ASN A 176 -14.59 -7.67 16.32
N ASN A 177 -13.58 -8.55 16.29
CA ASN A 177 -12.57 -8.59 17.33
C ASN A 177 -11.43 -7.60 17.06
N GLN A 178 -11.44 -6.45 17.75
CA GLN A 178 -10.45 -5.39 17.64
C GLN A 178 -9.00 -5.86 17.83
N LYS A 179 -8.74 -6.83 18.73
CA LYS A 179 -7.39 -7.37 18.94
C LYS A 179 -6.88 -8.13 17.72
N ARG A 180 -7.77 -8.85 17.01
CA ARG A 180 -7.41 -9.57 15.78
C ARG A 180 -7.21 -8.64 14.61
N VAL A 181 -8.03 -7.61 14.46
CA VAL A 181 -7.84 -6.55 13.44
C VAL A 181 -6.47 -5.89 13.62
N ARG A 182 -6.09 -5.56 14.85
CA ARG A 182 -4.75 -4.99 15.14
C ARG A 182 -3.64 -5.95 14.80
N ALA A 183 -3.76 -7.24 15.18
CA ALA A 183 -2.78 -8.26 14.83
C ALA A 183 -2.67 -8.45 13.30
N ALA A 184 -3.80 -8.47 12.58
CA ALA A 184 -3.81 -8.58 11.12
C ALA A 184 -3.08 -7.40 10.46
N ASN A 185 -3.33 -6.18 10.93
CA ASN A 185 -2.64 -4.99 10.44
C ASN A 185 -1.13 -5.02 10.79
N ALA A 186 -0.76 -5.50 11.97
CA ALA A 186 0.64 -5.65 12.34
C ALA A 186 1.36 -6.65 11.42
N PHE A 187 0.75 -7.81 11.13
CA PHE A 187 1.31 -8.77 10.16
C PHE A 187 1.38 -8.19 8.74
N PHE A 188 0.37 -7.46 8.31
CA PHE A 188 0.40 -6.80 7.01
C PHE A 188 1.56 -5.81 6.91
N SER A 189 1.76 -4.95 7.92
CA SER A 189 2.87 -4.01 7.98
C SER A 189 4.23 -4.71 8.08
N PHE A 190 4.33 -5.81 8.81
CA PHE A 190 5.53 -6.62 8.86
C PHE A 190 5.89 -7.19 7.49
N PHE A 191 4.93 -7.75 6.77
CA PHE A 191 5.18 -8.27 5.42
C PHE A 191 5.46 -7.16 4.40
N LEU A 192 4.91 -5.96 4.56
CA LEU A 192 5.35 -4.79 3.80
C LEU A 192 6.85 -4.52 4.00
N ALA A 193 7.31 -4.55 5.25
CA ALA A 193 8.74 -4.36 5.56
C ALA A 193 9.61 -5.47 4.94
N VAL A 194 9.18 -6.74 5.04
CA VAL A 194 9.89 -7.88 4.40
C VAL A 194 9.99 -7.66 2.89
N GLY A 195 8.88 -7.30 2.23
CA GLY A 195 8.86 -7.02 0.79
C GLY A 195 9.81 -5.88 0.40
N ASN A 196 9.84 -4.82 1.22
CA ASN A 196 10.73 -3.68 0.99
C ASN A 196 12.20 -4.07 1.11
N VAL A 197 12.58 -4.83 2.14
CA VAL A 197 13.94 -5.35 2.31
C VAL A 197 14.36 -6.19 1.10
N LEU A 198 13.50 -7.13 0.70
CA LEU A 198 13.78 -8.00 -0.45
C LEU A 198 13.89 -7.22 -1.76
N GLY A 199 13.01 -6.22 -1.98
CA GLY A 199 13.03 -5.37 -3.18
C GLY A 199 14.27 -4.50 -3.25
N CYS A 200 14.64 -3.84 -2.16
CA CYS A 200 15.87 -3.03 -2.09
C CYS A 200 17.12 -3.89 -2.23
N ALA A 201 17.15 -5.09 -1.64
CA ALA A 201 18.25 -6.03 -1.80
C ALA A 201 18.39 -6.50 -3.26
N ALA A 202 17.30 -6.85 -3.92
CA ALA A 202 17.29 -7.20 -5.34
C ALA A 202 17.75 -6.03 -6.21
N GLY A 203 17.25 -4.81 -5.97
CA GLY A 203 17.64 -3.60 -6.68
C GLY A 203 19.10 -3.23 -6.50
N SER A 204 19.70 -3.53 -5.34
CA SER A 204 21.11 -3.28 -5.05
C SER A 204 22.04 -4.29 -5.75
N TYR A 205 21.53 -5.47 -6.12
CA TYR A 205 22.32 -6.53 -6.71
C TYR A 205 22.44 -6.38 -8.23
N SER A 206 23.61 -5.93 -8.70
CA SER A 206 23.85 -5.56 -10.10
C SER A 206 24.11 -6.74 -11.07
N LYS A 207 24.02 -7.99 -10.62
CA LYS A 207 24.37 -9.19 -11.43
C LYS A 207 23.15 -10.10 -11.72
N LEU A 208 21.91 -9.66 -11.47
CA LEU A 208 20.71 -10.46 -11.70
C LEU A 208 20.48 -10.79 -13.17
N HIS A 209 20.89 -9.91 -14.09
CA HIS A 209 20.87 -10.16 -15.54
C HIS A 209 21.64 -11.43 -15.96
N LYS A 210 22.62 -11.90 -15.16
CA LYS A 210 23.33 -13.15 -15.41
C LYS A 210 22.49 -14.40 -15.12
N ILE A 211 21.49 -14.27 -14.24
CA ILE A 211 20.55 -15.35 -13.91
C ILE A 211 19.51 -15.49 -15.04
N PHE A 212 19.13 -14.38 -15.67
CA PHE A 212 18.16 -14.32 -16.76
C PHE A 212 18.77 -13.71 -18.03
N PRO A 213 19.57 -14.48 -18.81
CA PRO A 213 20.27 -13.96 -20.00
C PRO A 213 19.33 -13.37 -21.06
N PHE A 214 18.08 -13.82 -21.12
CA PHE A 214 17.07 -13.32 -22.07
C PHE A 214 16.63 -11.87 -21.81
N THR A 215 17.01 -11.30 -20.68
CA THR A 215 16.67 -9.90 -20.34
C THR A 215 17.62 -8.90 -21.04
N THR A 216 18.79 -9.32 -21.47
CA THR A 216 19.73 -8.50 -22.25
C THR A 216 19.34 -8.51 -23.71
N THR A 217 19.08 -7.32 -24.28
CA THR A 217 18.68 -7.12 -25.67
C THR A 217 19.47 -5.96 -26.28
N LYS A 218 19.36 -5.76 -27.59
CA LYS A 218 20.06 -4.64 -28.28
C LYS A 218 19.60 -3.25 -27.79
N ALA A 219 18.36 -3.12 -27.39
CA ALA A 219 17.78 -1.85 -26.92
C ALA A 219 17.87 -1.66 -25.39
N CYS A 220 18.35 -2.67 -24.66
CA CYS A 220 18.34 -2.71 -23.21
C CYS A 220 19.77 -3.01 -22.70
N ASP A 221 20.39 -2.00 -22.11
CA ASP A 221 21.71 -2.10 -21.49
C ASP A 221 21.70 -2.98 -20.23
N ILE A 222 22.86 -3.15 -19.60
CA ILE A 222 23.03 -3.96 -18.38
C ILE A 222 22.12 -3.46 -17.25
N TYR A 223 21.90 -2.15 -17.12
CA TYR A 223 21.02 -1.58 -16.10
C TYR A 223 19.57 -1.95 -16.34
N CYS A 224 19.09 -1.73 -17.55
CA CYS A 224 17.75 -2.12 -18.00
C CYS A 224 17.52 -3.63 -17.85
N ALA A 225 18.49 -4.47 -18.23
CA ALA A 225 18.39 -5.94 -18.08
C ALA A 225 18.30 -6.36 -16.60
N ASN A 226 19.02 -5.68 -15.72
CA ASN A 226 18.94 -5.93 -14.28
C ASN A 226 17.59 -5.53 -13.72
N LEU A 227 17.04 -4.38 -14.17
CA LEU A 227 15.69 -3.93 -13.83
C LEU A 227 14.61 -4.95 -14.26
N LYS A 228 14.67 -5.44 -15.50
CA LYS A 228 13.75 -6.50 -15.98
C LYS A 228 13.82 -7.74 -15.10
N SER A 229 15.02 -8.17 -14.73
CA SER A 229 15.22 -9.33 -13.86
C SER A 229 14.61 -9.13 -12.48
N CYS A 230 14.77 -7.94 -11.88
CA CYS A 230 14.15 -7.59 -10.60
C CYS A 230 12.62 -7.61 -10.69
N PHE A 231 12.07 -7.04 -11.75
CA PHE A 231 10.61 -7.01 -11.97
C PHE A 231 10.06 -8.42 -12.22
N PHE A 232 10.80 -9.28 -12.90
CA PHE A 232 10.39 -10.67 -13.07
C PHE A 232 10.28 -11.41 -11.71
N PHE A 233 11.25 -11.22 -10.81
CA PHE A 233 11.16 -11.73 -9.44
C PHE A 233 9.95 -11.17 -8.68
N SER A 234 9.66 -9.88 -8.85
CA SER A 234 8.49 -9.24 -8.24
C SER A 234 7.19 -9.91 -8.66
N ILE A 235 7.02 -10.15 -9.97
CA ILE A 235 5.82 -10.83 -10.49
C ILE A 235 5.70 -12.25 -9.94
N VAL A 236 6.77 -13.02 -9.97
CA VAL A 236 6.79 -14.42 -9.49
C VAL A 236 6.42 -14.45 -8.00
N LEU A 237 7.02 -13.59 -7.19
CA LEU A 237 6.72 -13.50 -5.76
C LEU A 237 5.25 -13.13 -5.52
N LEU A 238 4.75 -12.09 -6.19
CA LEU A 238 3.38 -11.61 -6.02
C LEU A 238 2.36 -12.67 -6.43
N ILE A 239 2.53 -13.30 -7.61
CA ILE A 239 1.65 -14.37 -8.09
C ILE A 239 1.66 -15.54 -7.12
N THR A 240 2.84 -15.98 -6.67
CA THR A 240 2.98 -17.13 -5.76
C THR A 240 2.27 -16.88 -4.45
N LEU A 241 2.55 -15.74 -3.78
CA LEU A 241 1.92 -15.39 -2.50
C LEU A 241 0.40 -15.24 -2.63
N THR A 242 -0.06 -14.61 -3.71
CA THR A 242 -1.50 -14.43 -3.95
C THR A 242 -2.17 -15.76 -4.25
N THR A 243 -1.59 -16.60 -5.08
CA THR A 243 -2.13 -17.93 -5.39
C THR A 243 -2.26 -18.78 -4.13
N ILE A 244 -1.21 -18.81 -3.29
CA ILE A 244 -1.26 -19.50 -1.99
C ILE A 244 -2.38 -18.94 -1.13
N ALA A 245 -2.46 -17.62 -0.97
CA ALA A 245 -3.47 -16.99 -0.14
C ALA A 245 -4.89 -17.30 -0.63
N LEU A 246 -5.15 -17.15 -1.94
CA LEU A 246 -6.47 -17.38 -2.53
C LEU A 246 -6.86 -18.86 -2.59
N THR A 247 -5.93 -19.81 -2.66
CA THR A 247 -6.24 -21.25 -2.64
C THR A 247 -6.58 -21.75 -1.24
N TYR A 248 -5.82 -21.30 -0.22
CA TYR A 248 -6.01 -21.80 1.15
C TYR A 248 -7.01 -20.99 1.98
N VAL A 249 -7.33 -19.76 1.58
CA VAL A 249 -8.25 -18.90 2.32
C VAL A 249 -9.52 -18.67 1.50
N HIS A 250 -10.61 -19.33 1.90
CA HIS A 250 -11.91 -19.18 1.27
C HIS A 250 -12.70 -18.09 1.95
N GLU A 251 -13.29 -17.21 1.16
CA GLU A 251 -14.24 -16.19 1.57
C GLU A 251 -15.64 -16.75 1.49
N ARG A 252 -16.53 -16.36 2.43
CA ARG A 252 -17.93 -16.71 2.32
C ARG A 252 -18.58 -15.86 1.25
N PRO A 253 -19.40 -16.44 0.34
CA PRO A 253 -20.20 -15.67 -0.60
C PRO A 253 -21.09 -14.69 0.18
N TRP A 254 -21.18 -13.48 -0.30
CA TRP A 254 -22.10 -12.50 0.25
C TRP A 254 -23.50 -12.73 -0.35
N SER A 255 -24.53 -12.77 0.51
CA SER A 255 -25.92 -12.70 0.08
C SER A 255 -26.58 -11.49 0.74
N PRO A 256 -27.50 -10.81 0.05
CA PRO A 256 -28.22 -9.64 0.61
C PRO A 256 -28.90 -9.94 1.95
N GLU A 257 -29.46 -11.16 2.11
CA GLU A 257 -30.08 -11.62 3.35
C GLU A 257 -29.12 -11.73 4.55
N ASN A 258 -27.81 -11.98 4.30
CA ASN A 258 -26.81 -12.05 5.36
C ASN A 258 -26.20 -10.68 5.69
N GLY A 259 -26.43 -9.67 4.89
CA GLY A 259 -25.97 -8.30 5.13
C GLY A 259 -26.68 -7.62 6.30
N ASN A 260 -27.90 -8.03 6.59
CA ASN A 260 -28.73 -7.49 7.68
C ASN A 260 -28.52 -8.20 9.03
N SER A 261 -27.71 -9.26 9.10
CA SER A 261 -27.49 -10.05 10.33
C SER A 261 -26.21 -9.72 11.08
N GLY A 262 -25.62 -8.55 10.88
CA GLY A 262 -24.41 -8.07 11.53
C GLY A 262 -24.70 -7.05 12.63
N ASP A 263 -25.25 -7.53 13.76
CA ASP A 263 -25.09 -7.00 15.13
C ASP A 263 -25.18 -5.46 15.32
N VAL A 264 -26.31 -4.88 14.92
CA VAL A 264 -26.85 -3.62 15.46
C VAL A 264 -28.37 -3.81 15.57
N GLY A 265 -28.77 -4.78 16.32
CA GLY A 265 -30.15 -5.18 16.34
C GLY A 265 -30.91 -4.76 17.61
N ASN A 266 -30.85 -3.51 18.04
CA ASN A 266 -31.89 -2.98 18.95
C ASN A 266 -32.02 -1.45 18.90
N GLU A 267 -31.20 -0.73 18.12
CA GLU A 267 -31.41 0.72 17.92
C GLU A 267 -31.91 1.06 16.51
N ILE A 268 -32.12 0.05 15.66
CA ILE A 268 -32.45 0.23 14.23
C ILE A 268 -33.93 0.00 13.96
N GLU A 269 -34.68 -0.74 14.82
CA GLU A 269 -36.09 -0.98 14.58
C GLU A 269 -36.98 0.27 14.77
N GLU A 270 -36.55 1.22 15.63
CA GLU A 270 -37.28 2.50 15.77
C GLU A 270 -36.98 3.51 14.65
N GLU A 271 -35.79 3.39 13.96
CA GLU A 271 -35.46 4.24 12.83
C GLU A 271 -35.92 3.71 11.47
N GLU A 272 -36.31 2.41 11.36
CA GLU A 272 -36.81 1.83 10.11
C GLU A 272 -38.28 2.20 9.86
N GLU A 273 -39.09 2.40 10.90
CA GLU A 273 -40.49 2.85 10.74
C GLU A 273 -40.62 4.31 10.27
N GLU A 274 -39.64 5.20 10.62
CA GLU A 274 -39.62 6.58 10.12
C GLU A 274 -39.08 6.73 8.68
N ALA A 275 -38.36 5.72 8.15
CA ALA A 275 -37.75 5.77 6.82
C ALA A 275 -38.66 5.23 5.69
N GLU A 276 -39.71 4.48 5.99
CA GLU A 276 -40.68 4.02 4.97
C GLU A 276 -41.59 5.13 4.44
N GLU A 277 -41.71 6.28 5.13
CA GLU A 277 -42.50 7.44 4.65
C GLU A 277 -41.70 8.39 3.72
N ALA A 278 -40.38 8.24 3.60
CA ALA A 278 -39.56 9.03 2.66
C ALA A 278 -39.31 8.25 1.38
N GLY A 279 -39.96 8.65 0.30
CA GLY A 279 -39.96 8.00 -1.01
C GLY A 279 -38.54 7.59 -1.52
N GLU A 280 -38.49 6.54 -2.36
CA GLU A 280 -37.32 5.90 -2.90
C GLU A 280 -36.21 6.93 -3.30
N PRO A 281 -34.98 6.83 -2.72
CA PRO A 281 -33.91 7.73 -3.08
C PRO A 281 -33.46 7.45 -4.52
N THR A 282 -33.52 8.47 -5.36
CA THR A 282 -32.94 8.46 -6.72
C THR A 282 -31.47 8.07 -6.63
N PRO A 283 -30.97 7.16 -7.48
CA PRO A 283 -29.57 6.73 -7.44
C PRO A 283 -28.65 7.92 -7.74
N VAL A 284 -28.02 8.46 -6.72
CA VAL A 284 -27.04 9.53 -6.84
C VAL A 284 -25.77 8.94 -7.47
N PRO A 285 -25.18 9.57 -8.51
CA PRO A 285 -23.95 9.06 -9.08
C PRO A 285 -22.83 9.03 -8.02
N PHE A 286 -21.97 8.01 -8.06
CA PHE A 286 -20.90 7.73 -7.09
C PHE A 286 -20.14 8.98 -6.59
N PHE A 287 -19.80 9.91 -7.51
CA PHE A 287 -19.13 11.16 -7.14
C PHE A 287 -20.01 12.12 -6.32
N GLY A 288 -21.32 12.09 -6.54
CA GLY A 288 -22.28 12.85 -5.74
C GLY A 288 -22.32 12.33 -4.30
N GLU A 289 -22.34 11.02 -4.11
CA GLU A 289 -22.29 10.38 -2.78
C GLU A 289 -20.99 10.75 -2.04
N VAL A 290 -19.85 10.70 -2.71
CA VAL A 290 -18.55 11.08 -2.11
C VAL A 290 -18.54 12.56 -1.69
N VAL A 291 -19.07 13.47 -2.51
CA VAL A 291 -19.14 14.90 -2.19
C VAL A 291 -20.08 15.16 -1.01
N THR A 292 -21.23 14.51 -0.97
CA THR A 292 -22.18 14.61 0.14
C THR A 292 -21.55 14.09 1.43
N ALA A 293 -20.91 12.92 1.38
CA ALA A 293 -20.19 12.33 2.48
C ALA A 293 -19.08 13.26 3.03
N LEU A 294 -18.33 13.93 2.15
CA LEU A 294 -17.34 14.92 2.54
C LEU A 294 -17.96 16.15 3.25
N LYS A 295 -19.13 16.60 2.81
CA LYS A 295 -19.83 17.74 3.43
C LYS A 295 -20.37 17.41 4.83
N GLU A 296 -20.78 16.17 5.07
CA GLU A 296 -21.30 15.70 6.35
C GLU A 296 -20.22 15.32 7.36
N LEU A 297 -18.95 15.36 6.97
CA LEU A 297 -17.79 15.08 7.83
C LEU A 297 -17.75 15.99 9.04
N LYS A 298 -17.78 15.39 10.24
CA LYS A 298 -17.65 16.12 11.52
C LYS A 298 -16.25 16.77 11.62
N ARG A 299 -16.18 17.91 12.29
CA ARG A 299 -14.95 18.68 12.49
C ARG A 299 -13.70 17.88 12.91
N PRO A 300 -13.77 16.87 13.82
CA PRO A 300 -12.62 16.05 14.15
C PRO A 300 -12.03 15.29 12.97
N MET A 301 -12.86 14.88 12.00
CA MET A 301 -12.42 14.15 10.80
C MET A 301 -11.68 15.07 9.82
N TRP A 302 -12.14 16.30 9.66
CA TRP A 302 -11.43 17.32 8.87
C TRP A 302 -10.05 17.62 9.43
N VAL A 303 -9.94 17.78 10.76
CA VAL A 303 -8.64 17.97 11.43
C VAL A 303 -7.73 16.79 11.18
N LEU A 304 -8.26 15.57 11.24
CA LEU A 304 -7.50 14.36 10.98
C LEU A 304 -7.00 14.29 9.53
N LEU A 305 -7.86 14.57 8.55
CA LEU A 305 -7.49 14.62 7.13
C LEU A 305 -6.39 15.66 6.89
N LEU A 306 -6.52 16.85 7.50
CA LEU A 306 -5.52 17.91 7.40
C LEU A 306 -4.16 17.45 7.96
N VAL A 307 -4.15 16.88 9.17
CA VAL A 307 -2.90 16.42 9.81
C VAL A 307 -2.27 15.27 9.00
N THR A 308 -3.07 14.36 8.44
CA THR A 308 -2.59 13.30 7.56
C THR A 308 -1.99 13.88 6.28
N CYS A 309 -2.65 14.86 5.68
CA CYS A 309 -2.15 15.56 4.49
C CYS A 309 -0.80 16.22 4.77
N LEU A 310 -0.67 16.98 5.86
CA LEU A 310 0.59 17.61 6.26
C LEU A 310 1.70 16.58 6.52
N ASN A 311 1.37 15.46 7.15
CA ASN A 311 2.33 14.37 7.37
C ASN A 311 2.85 13.80 6.04
N TRP A 312 1.98 13.57 5.06
CA TRP A 312 2.40 13.09 3.74
C TRP A 312 3.18 14.12 2.93
N ILE A 313 2.83 15.40 3.03
CA ILE A 313 3.62 16.49 2.43
C ILE A 313 5.07 16.48 2.98
N ALA A 314 5.25 16.20 4.26
CA ALA A 314 6.59 16.07 4.86
C ALA A 314 7.36 14.83 4.37
N TRP A 315 6.67 13.70 4.15
CA TRP A 315 7.28 12.45 3.70
C TRP A 315 7.62 12.40 2.22
N PHE A 316 6.78 13.03 1.39
CA PHE A 316 6.85 12.89 -0.07
C PHE A 316 8.21 13.30 -0.67
N PRO A 317 8.82 14.45 -0.31
CA PRO A 317 10.12 14.83 -0.84
C PRO A 317 11.23 13.82 -0.47
N PHE A 318 11.20 13.29 0.75
CA PHE A 318 12.17 12.28 1.16
C PHE A 318 12.01 11.00 0.33
N LEU A 319 10.80 10.45 0.23
CA LEU A 319 10.55 9.20 -0.50
C LEU A 319 10.88 9.29 -1.99
N LEU A 320 10.76 10.48 -2.59
CA LEU A 320 11.05 10.67 -4.02
C LEU A 320 12.54 10.87 -4.31
N PHE A 321 13.26 11.52 -3.40
CA PHE A 321 14.61 12.00 -3.65
C PHE A 321 15.67 11.40 -2.73
N ASP A 322 15.34 10.44 -1.89
CA ASP A 322 16.24 9.86 -0.90
C ASP A 322 17.52 9.26 -1.51
N THR A 323 17.39 8.44 -2.56
CA THR A 323 18.54 7.85 -3.27
C THR A 323 19.27 8.87 -4.13
N ASP A 324 18.56 9.81 -4.74
CA ASP A 324 19.14 10.92 -5.51
C ASP A 324 19.91 11.87 -4.58
N TRP A 325 19.38 12.19 -3.40
CA TRP A 325 20.07 12.94 -2.36
C TRP A 325 21.41 12.28 -1.97
N MET A 326 21.43 10.97 -1.77
CA MET A 326 22.66 10.25 -1.52
C MET A 326 23.64 10.37 -2.69
N GLY A 327 23.17 10.27 -3.92
CA GLY A 327 24.00 10.35 -5.13
C GLY A 327 24.57 11.74 -5.37
N ARG A 328 23.76 12.77 -5.29
CA ARG A 328 24.11 14.15 -5.63
C ARG A 328 24.78 14.87 -4.47
N GLU A 329 24.10 14.86 -3.31
CA GLU A 329 24.52 15.72 -2.20
C GLU A 329 25.59 15.06 -1.34
N VAL A 330 25.40 13.80 -0.93
CA VAL A 330 26.34 13.12 -0.05
C VAL A 330 27.59 12.66 -0.81
N TYR A 331 27.41 12.05 -1.99
CA TYR A 331 28.52 11.56 -2.81
C TYR A 331 29.06 12.59 -3.81
N GLY A 332 28.38 13.72 -4.02
CA GLY A 332 28.79 14.78 -4.94
C GLY A 332 28.76 14.39 -6.42
N GLY A 333 28.10 13.30 -6.77
CA GLY A 333 28.00 12.80 -8.14
C GLY A 333 26.97 13.55 -8.99
N GLN A 334 27.01 13.31 -10.29
CA GLN A 334 26.04 13.84 -11.25
C GLN A 334 25.47 12.69 -12.08
N SER A 335 24.14 12.68 -12.26
CA SER A 335 23.45 11.69 -13.12
C SER A 335 23.61 12.01 -14.60
N GLU A 336 23.69 13.30 -14.94
CA GLU A 336 23.80 13.87 -16.29
C GLU A 336 25.21 14.45 -16.47
N GLY A 337 25.74 14.44 -17.71
CA GLY A 337 27.03 14.99 -18.06
C GLY A 337 28.05 13.94 -18.55
N ASP A 338 29.13 14.39 -19.21
CA ASP A 338 30.10 13.52 -19.87
C ASP A 338 31.23 13.00 -18.96
N ASN A 339 31.24 13.42 -17.68
CA ASN A 339 32.28 13.01 -16.77
C ASN A 339 32.00 11.63 -16.16
N PRO A 340 32.73 10.56 -16.58
CA PRO A 340 32.49 9.20 -16.11
C PRO A 340 32.79 9.04 -14.62
N GLY A 341 33.66 9.87 -14.03
CA GLY A 341 33.99 9.87 -12.61
C GLY A 341 32.79 10.31 -11.74
N LEU A 342 32.12 11.38 -12.15
CA LEU A 342 30.95 11.91 -11.44
C LEU A 342 29.72 10.97 -11.57
N LYS A 343 29.51 10.34 -12.74
CA LYS A 343 28.52 9.28 -12.91
C LYS A 343 28.78 8.08 -12.00
N LYS A 344 30.01 7.65 -11.87
CA LYS A 344 30.41 6.56 -10.97
C LYS A 344 30.18 6.91 -9.52
N ALA A 345 30.46 8.14 -9.09
CA ALA A 345 30.19 8.64 -7.75
C ALA A 345 28.68 8.64 -7.47
N TYR A 346 27.88 9.19 -8.39
CA TYR A 346 26.42 9.19 -8.31
C TYR A 346 25.85 7.78 -8.15
N ASN A 347 26.23 6.85 -9.02
CA ASN A 347 25.76 5.46 -8.96
C ASN A 347 26.18 4.76 -7.67
N SER A 348 27.33 5.13 -7.09
CA SER A 348 27.78 4.60 -5.80
C SER A 348 26.93 5.17 -4.65
N GLY A 349 26.56 6.44 -4.73
CA GLY A 349 25.66 7.10 -3.80
C GLY A 349 24.24 6.54 -3.85
N VAL A 350 23.67 6.34 -5.03
CA VAL A 350 22.36 5.70 -5.23
C VAL A 350 22.32 4.31 -4.60
N ARG A 351 23.39 3.50 -4.79
CA ARG A 351 23.49 2.18 -4.14
C ARG A 351 23.56 2.28 -2.62
N ALA A 352 24.29 3.28 -2.10
CA ALA A 352 24.33 3.51 -0.66
C ALA A 352 22.98 3.99 -0.13
N GLY A 353 22.21 4.78 -0.89
CA GLY A 353 20.83 5.16 -0.60
C GLY A 353 19.89 3.95 -0.56
N ALA A 354 20.01 3.04 -1.54
CA ALA A 354 19.23 1.79 -1.53
C ALA A 354 19.55 0.91 -0.30
N LEU A 355 20.81 0.87 0.15
CA LEU A 355 21.18 0.24 1.42
C LEU A 355 20.54 0.96 2.60
N GLY A 356 20.48 2.29 2.58
CA GLY A 356 19.79 3.10 3.59
C GLY A 356 18.30 2.76 3.67
N LEU A 357 17.61 2.65 2.53
CA LEU A 357 16.20 2.21 2.46
C LEU A 357 16.01 0.79 2.98
N MET A 358 16.96 -0.10 2.74
CA MET A 358 16.93 -1.45 3.31
C MET A 358 17.01 -1.40 4.85
N LEU A 359 17.92 -0.60 5.42
CA LEU A 359 18.01 -0.41 6.87
C LEU A 359 16.74 0.24 7.44
N ASN A 360 16.20 1.25 6.76
CA ASN A 360 14.90 1.84 7.09
C ASN A 360 13.81 0.77 7.21
N SER A 361 13.74 -0.14 6.23
CA SER A 361 12.74 -1.20 6.18
C SER A 361 12.88 -2.22 7.31
N VAL A 362 14.12 -2.56 7.69
CA VAL A 362 14.38 -3.43 8.83
C VAL A 362 13.86 -2.78 10.11
N VAL A 363 14.20 -1.51 10.35
CA VAL A 363 13.73 -0.77 11.53
C VAL A 363 12.20 -0.61 11.51
N LEU A 364 11.62 -0.31 10.34
CA LEU A 364 10.18 -0.25 10.13
C LEU A 364 9.50 -1.57 10.54
N GLY A 365 10.03 -2.72 10.08
CA GLY A 365 9.48 -4.02 10.39
C GLY A 365 9.47 -4.31 11.89
N PHE A 366 10.58 -4.10 12.56
CA PHE A 366 10.67 -4.27 14.03
C PHE A 366 9.77 -3.30 14.78
N THR A 367 9.75 -2.03 14.37
CA THR A 367 8.90 -1.02 15.00
C THR A 367 7.43 -1.35 14.83
N SER A 368 6.99 -1.81 13.65
CA SER A 368 5.60 -2.19 13.38
C SER A 368 5.08 -3.27 14.32
N LEU A 369 5.92 -4.23 14.72
CA LEU A 369 5.56 -5.27 15.69
C LEU A 369 5.47 -4.73 17.12
N THR A 370 6.20 -3.67 17.45
CA THR A 370 6.31 -3.11 18.80
C THR A 370 5.47 -1.87 19.03
N VAL A 371 4.81 -1.31 18.00
CA VAL A 371 4.02 -0.05 18.09
C VAL A 371 2.99 -0.08 19.21
N GLU A 372 2.27 -1.19 19.43
CA GLU A 372 1.29 -1.28 20.52
C GLU A 372 1.92 -1.20 21.91
N VAL A 373 3.11 -1.80 22.07
CA VAL A 373 3.87 -1.74 23.34
C VAL A 373 4.37 -0.32 23.56
N LEU A 374 4.95 0.30 22.55
CA LEU A 374 5.39 1.70 22.58
C LEU A 374 4.24 2.65 22.89
N ALA A 375 3.10 2.49 22.24
CA ALA A 375 1.92 3.34 22.46
C ALA A 375 1.44 3.25 23.92
N ARG A 376 1.42 2.05 24.50
CA ARG A 376 1.07 1.85 25.94
C ARG A 376 2.10 2.49 26.86
N ALA A 377 3.39 2.37 26.59
CA ALA A 377 4.45 2.93 27.39
C ALA A 377 4.42 4.47 27.44
N VAL A 378 4.05 5.09 26.31
CA VAL A 378 4.00 6.58 26.19
C VAL A 378 2.65 7.18 26.62
N GLY A 379 1.66 6.34 26.92
CA GLY A 379 0.33 6.80 27.36
C GLY A 379 -0.65 7.07 26.20
N GLY A 380 -0.48 6.41 25.07
CA GLY A 380 -1.45 6.38 23.97
C GLY A 380 -0.89 6.68 22.58
N VAL A 381 -1.63 6.23 21.57
CA VAL A 381 -1.23 6.35 20.16
C VAL A 381 -1.04 7.81 19.71
N LYS A 382 -1.88 8.74 20.21
CA LYS A 382 -1.78 10.17 19.85
C LYS A 382 -0.45 10.78 20.31
N ARG A 383 0.00 10.45 21.53
CA ARG A 383 1.27 10.96 22.08
C ARG A 383 2.45 10.34 21.33
N LEU A 384 2.39 9.04 21.07
CA LEU A 384 3.42 8.35 20.28
C LEU A 384 3.56 9.00 18.90
N TRP A 385 2.45 9.25 18.23
CA TRP A 385 2.46 9.89 16.90
C TRP A 385 3.05 11.31 16.94
N GLY A 386 2.75 12.10 17.94
CA GLY A 386 3.37 13.41 18.14
C GLY A 386 4.89 13.32 18.30
N ILE A 387 5.37 12.39 19.15
CA ILE A 387 6.81 12.20 19.40
C ILE A 387 7.54 11.77 18.12
N VAL A 388 6.98 10.81 17.35
CA VAL A 388 7.65 10.34 16.13
C VAL A 388 7.62 11.37 15.00
N ASN A 389 6.61 12.25 14.94
CA ASN A 389 6.63 13.39 14.00
C ASN A 389 7.70 14.43 14.38
N PHE A 390 7.94 14.65 15.67
CA PHE A 390 9.06 15.48 16.11
C PHE A 390 10.41 14.84 15.76
N LEU A 391 10.54 13.51 15.92
CA LEU A 391 11.71 12.76 15.47
C LEU A 391 11.90 12.86 13.95
N LEU A 392 10.82 12.79 13.16
CA LEU A 392 10.85 13.02 11.72
C LEU A 392 11.42 14.39 11.37
N ALA A 393 10.95 15.44 12.04
CA ALA A 393 11.45 16.81 11.82
C ALA A 393 12.95 16.93 12.12
N ILE A 394 13.42 16.31 13.20
CA ILE A 394 14.86 16.27 13.53
C ILE A 394 15.63 15.52 12.42
N CYS A 395 15.18 14.36 11.98
CA CYS A 395 15.85 13.59 10.93
C CYS A 395 15.94 14.39 9.62
N LEU A 396 14.86 15.09 9.22
CA LEU A 396 14.87 15.94 8.03
C LEU A 396 15.82 17.13 8.18
N ALA A 397 15.90 17.74 9.36
CA ALA A 397 16.89 18.80 9.62
C ALA A 397 18.33 18.26 9.56
N MET A 398 18.58 17.03 10.04
CA MET A 398 19.88 16.38 9.98
C MET A 398 20.32 16.07 8.55
N THR A 399 19.42 15.87 7.59
CA THR A 399 19.81 15.71 6.17
C THR A 399 20.52 16.94 5.66
N VAL A 400 20.06 18.15 6.01
CA VAL A 400 20.70 19.42 5.64
C VAL A 400 22.09 19.53 6.26
N LEU A 401 22.24 19.13 7.52
CA LEU A 401 23.55 19.13 8.19
C LEU A 401 24.52 18.15 7.50
N VAL A 402 24.07 16.94 7.20
CA VAL A 402 24.89 15.93 6.49
C VAL A 402 25.28 16.43 5.11
N THR A 403 24.40 17.07 4.36
CA THR A 403 24.71 17.69 3.06
C THR A 403 25.83 18.72 3.20
N LYS A 404 25.73 19.66 4.15
CA LYS A 404 26.74 20.68 4.38
C LYS A 404 28.09 20.09 4.80
N LEU A 405 28.07 19.08 5.67
CA LEU A 405 29.30 18.35 6.05
C LEU A 405 29.93 17.61 4.87
N ALA A 406 29.09 16.99 4.02
CA ALA A 406 29.55 16.30 2.83
C ALA A 406 30.21 17.29 1.83
N GLU A 407 29.59 18.46 1.62
CA GLU A 407 30.17 19.52 0.77
C GLU A 407 31.53 20.00 1.28
N SER A 408 31.63 20.31 2.59
CA SER A 408 32.84 20.83 3.20
C SER A 408 34.01 19.82 3.21
N HIS A 409 33.70 18.51 3.14
CA HIS A 409 34.69 17.43 3.17
C HIS A 409 34.92 16.76 1.80
N ARG A 410 34.43 17.35 0.70
CA ARG A 410 34.66 16.83 -0.66
C ARG A 410 36.19 16.83 -0.95
N ARG A 411 36.69 15.68 -1.37
CA ARG A 411 38.11 15.48 -1.71
C ARG A 411 38.22 15.02 -3.15
N TYR A 412 39.18 15.61 -3.88
CA TYR A 412 39.48 15.24 -5.24
C TYR A 412 40.85 14.59 -5.25
N ALA A 413 41.03 13.54 -6.03
CA ALA A 413 42.32 12.94 -6.31
C ALA A 413 42.61 13.02 -7.81
N THR A 414 43.76 13.48 -8.19
CA THR A 414 44.17 13.50 -9.59
C THR A 414 44.68 12.11 -9.99
N VAL A 415 43.91 11.41 -10.83
CA VAL A 415 44.26 10.10 -11.37
C VAL A 415 44.38 10.23 -12.89
N ASN A 416 45.52 9.91 -13.44
CA ASN A 416 45.84 10.04 -14.89
C ASN A 416 45.55 11.44 -15.48
N GLY A 417 45.81 12.51 -14.71
CA GLY A 417 45.60 13.89 -15.15
C GLY A 417 44.13 14.38 -15.08
N ALA A 418 43.21 13.58 -14.60
CA ALA A 418 41.82 13.96 -14.37
C ALA A 418 41.48 13.97 -12.86
N ASP A 419 40.77 14.99 -12.41
CA ASP A 419 40.31 15.08 -11.04
C ASP A 419 39.14 14.14 -10.82
N VAL A 420 39.36 13.10 -10.01
CA VAL A 420 38.35 12.10 -9.63
C VAL A 420 37.86 12.40 -8.22
N LEU A 421 36.55 12.54 -8.08
CA LEU A 421 35.91 12.74 -6.79
C LEU A 421 36.00 11.46 -5.94
N LEU A 422 36.57 11.58 -4.74
CA LEU A 422 36.69 10.48 -3.78
C LEU A 422 35.34 10.26 -3.05
N ALA A 423 35.10 9.01 -2.62
CA ALA A 423 33.95 8.69 -1.79
C ALA A 423 33.95 9.51 -0.48
N PRO A 424 32.77 9.88 0.04
CA PRO A 424 32.69 10.65 1.28
C PRO A 424 33.31 9.89 2.46
N PRO A 425 33.82 10.63 3.48
CA PRO A 425 34.36 10.04 4.69
C PRO A 425 33.39 9.07 5.34
N GLY A 426 33.90 7.97 5.94
CA GLY A 426 33.09 6.92 6.53
C GLY A 426 32.07 7.43 7.56
N GLY A 427 32.44 8.44 8.35
CA GLY A 427 31.54 9.06 9.33
C GLY A 427 30.33 9.76 8.69
N ILE A 428 30.51 10.46 7.57
CA ILE A 428 29.41 11.14 6.84
C ILE A 428 28.47 10.10 6.23
N LYS A 429 29.03 9.06 5.61
CA LYS A 429 28.25 7.94 5.09
C LYS A 429 27.44 7.23 6.18
N ALA A 430 28.07 6.94 7.31
CA ALA A 430 27.40 6.32 8.45
C ALA A 430 26.29 7.22 9.01
N GLY A 431 26.53 8.52 9.13
CA GLY A 431 25.53 9.49 9.55
C GLY A 431 24.32 9.53 8.62
N ALA A 432 24.53 9.57 7.30
CA ALA A 432 23.44 9.49 6.32
C ALA A 432 22.64 8.18 6.46
N LEU A 433 23.31 7.03 6.52
CA LEU A 433 22.65 5.72 6.69
C LEU A 433 21.89 5.61 8.02
N SER A 434 22.38 6.23 9.09
CA SER A 434 21.70 6.29 10.38
C SER A 434 20.40 7.08 10.30
N ILE A 435 20.36 8.18 9.54
CA ILE A 435 19.13 8.94 9.29
C ILE A 435 18.09 8.05 8.60
N PHE A 436 18.47 7.32 7.55
CA PHE A 436 17.56 6.37 6.89
C PHE A 436 17.01 5.33 7.87
N ALA A 437 17.87 4.72 8.69
CA ALA A 437 17.46 3.73 9.67
C ALA A 437 16.47 4.29 10.69
N VAL A 438 16.74 5.45 11.26
CA VAL A 438 15.88 6.10 12.28
C VAL A 438 14.54 6.50 11.69
N LEU A 439 14.50 6.94 10.42
CA LEU A 439 13.25 7.28 9.71
C LEU A 439 12.29 6.07 9.57
N GLY A 440 12.76 4.86 9.75
CA GLY A 440 11.91 3.67 9.83
C GLY A 440 10.92 3.69 11.00
N ILE A 441 11.26 4.36 12.10
CA ILE A 441 10.38 4.49 13.28
C ILE A 441 9.15 5.35 12.99
N PRO A 442 9.27 6.62 12.57
CA PRO A 442 8.11 7.45 12.30
C PRO A 442 7.25 6.93 11.14
N ILE A 443 7.85 6.30 10.12
CA ILE A 443 7.06 5.73 9.04
C ILE A 443 6.22 4.51 9.52
N ALA A 444 6.77 3.65 10.38
CA ALA A 444 6.05 2.52 10.97
C ALA A 444 4.85 2.98 11.81
N VAL A 445 5.05 4.00 12.65
CA VAL A 445 3.97 4.56 13.49
C VAL A 445 2.95 5.30 12.64
N SER A 446 3.38 6.02 11.59
CA SER A 446 2.48 6.69 10.65
C SER A 446 1.60 5.68 9.90
N TYR A 447 2.16 4.58 9.41
CA TYR A 447 1.37 3.50 8.81
C TYR A 447 0.37 2.87 9.80
N HIS A 448 0.79 2.61 11.03
CA HIS A 448 -0.09 2.06 12.05
C HIS A 448 -1.21 3.02 12.45
N SER A 449 -0.90 4.29 12.64
CA SER A 449 -1.87 5.35 12.96
C SER A 449 -2.83 5.61 11.81
N LEU A 450 -2.33 5.64 10.56
CA LEU A 450 -3.14 5.75 9.35
C LEU A 450 -4.07 4.55 9.16
N HIS A 451 -3.66 3.34 9.57
CA HIS A 451 -4.55 2.18 9.52
C HIS A 451 -5.69 2.27 10.53
N PHE A 452 -5.44 2.78 11.70
CA PHE A 452 -6.50 3.07 12.66
C PHE A 452 -7.47 4.14 12.14
N PHE A 453 -6.96 5.11 11.41
CA PHE A 453 -7.72 6.22 10.84
C PHE A 453 -8.29 5.90 9.45
N SER A 454 -7.62 5.09 8.63
CA SER A 454 -8.22 4.50 7.42
C SER A 454 -9.37 3.57 7.78
N PHE A 455 -9.26 2.83 8.88
CA PHE A 455 -10.38 2.04 9.40
C PHE A 455 -11.51 2.93 9.90
N ALA A 456 -11.23 4.02 10.63
CA ALA A 456 -12.22 5.01 11.02
C ALA A 456 -12.83 5.73 9.80
N PHE A 457 -12.03 6.04 8.78
CA PHE A 457 -12.50 6.58 7.50
C PHE A 457 -13.32 5.53 6.72
N PHE A 458 -12.91 4.26 6.74
CA PHE A 458 -13.64 3.16 6.10
C PHE A 458 -14.94 2.84 6.84
N VAL A 459 -14.94 2.89 8.17
CA VAL A 459 -16.15 2.78 9.00
C VAL A 459 -17.04 3.99 8.77
N LEU A 460 -16.50 5.19 8.65
CA LEU A 460 -17.23 6.40 8.34
C LEU A 460 -17.81 6.36 6.93
N VAL A 461 -17.03 5.97 5.93
CA VAL A 461 -17.50 5.75 4.55
C VAL A 461 -18.56 4.64 4.52
N ARG A 462 -18.41 3.58 5.33
CA ARG A 462 -19.44 2.55 5.51
C ARG A 462 -20.68 3.08 6.20
N GLN A 463 -20.56 3.86 7.28
CA GLN A 463 -21.71 4.49 7.95
C GLN A 463 -22.42 5.50 7.05
N ILE A 464 -21.66 6.29 6.29
CA ILE A 464 -22.19 7.22 5.30
C ILE A 464 -22.88 6.44 4.16
N LEU A 465 -22.29 5.34 3.70
CA LEU A 465 -22.89 4.44 2.71
C LEU A 465 -24.17 3.77 3.24
N VAL A 466 -24.21 3.40 4.51
CA VAL A 466 -25.42 2.84 5.15
C VAL A 466 -26.49 3.92 5.33
N LEU A 467 -26.12 5.16 5.67
CA LEU A 467 -27.02 6.31 5.72
C LEU A 467 -27.56 6.74 4.33
N ILE A 468 -26.78 6.56 3.27
CA ILE A 468 -27.19 6.87 1.90
C ILE A 468 -28.01 5.73 1.26
N LEU A 469 -27.92 4.52 1.81
CA LEU A 469 -28.67 3.33 1.34
C LEU A 469 -29.98 3.11 2.13
N ARG A 470 -30.27 3.94 3.13
CA ARG A 470 -31.58 4.13 3.74
C ARG A 470 -32.25 5.32 3.07
#